data_e1e874346320bc91c43a6f4ae28afdf0
#
_entry.id   e1e874346320bc91c43a6f4ae28afdf0
#
_cell.length_a   1.000
_cell.length_b   1.000
_cell.length_c   1.000
_cell.angle_alpha   90.00
_cell.angle_beta   90.00
_cell.angle_gamma   90.00
#
_symmetry.space_group_name_H-M   'P 1'
#
loop_
_entity.id
_entity.type
_entity.pdbx_description
1 polymer ?
#
loop_
_entity_poly.entity_id
_entity_poly.type
_entity_poly.pdbx_seq_one_letter_code
_entity_poly.pdbx_strand_id
1 'polypeptide(L)'
;GRETMSIEARRWLMTAVNTPLERAAFSATAGDGEVVVAVAGCGVCHTDLGYFYDGVRTNHPLPLALGHEISGRVVAAGAGAEQWLGKSVIVPAVLPCGECDLCRRGLGTICRNQKMPGNDIQGGFASHIVVPGRGLCEVDEARLAKAGLTLAEVSIVADALTTPYQAVRRAGVRPGSLAVVIGAGGVGGYCVQIARASGAQVVAIDVDDAKLAAIAEHGAALTLNSRQLDGRAIKAAIVDFARKNGLPSTEWFIFECSGTAPGQLTAFGLLVHGATLSVVGFTMDKVEIRLSNLMAFDARAIGNWGCPPEFY
;
A
#
# COMPACT_ATOMS: atom_id res chain seq x y z
N GLY A 1 6.56 -37.32 18.21
CA GLY A 1 6.05 -35.98 17.99
C GLY A 1 7.17 -34.97 18.09
N ARG A 2 7.45 -34.16 17.07
CA ARG A 2 8.32 -33.00 17.21
C ARG A 2 7.63 -32.03 18.13
N GLU A 3 8.26 -31.67 19.24
CA GLU A 3 7.78 -30.55 20.06
C GLU A 3 7.69 -29.30 19.21
N THR A 4 6.50 -28.72 19.11
CA THR A 4 6.28 -27.46 18.46
C THR A 4 6.92 -26.38 19.33
N MET A 5 7.94 -25.69 18.81
CA MET A 5 8.65 -24.66 19.57
C MET A 5 7.74 -23.44 19.75
N SER A 6 7.47 -23.08 21.00
CA SER A 6 6.72 -21.89 21.40
C SER A 6 7.67 -20.80 21.82
N ILE A 7 7.45 -19.60 21.34
CA ILE A 7 8.28 -18.43 21.63
C ILE A 7 7.49 -17.44 22.46
N GLU A 8 8.04 -17.05 23.60
CA GLU A 8 7.48 -15.97 24.43
C GLU A 8 7.57 -14.64 23.70
N ALA A 9 6.41 -13.99 23.52
CA ALA A 9 6.28 -12.79 22.72
C ALA A 9 5.38 -11.77 23.42
N ARG A 10 5.35 -10.56 22.84
CA ARG A 10 4.53 -9.45 23.32
C ARG A 10 3.92 -8.72 22.15
N ARG A 11 2.75 -8.12 22.36
CA ARG A 11 2.05 -7.31 21.37
C ARG A 11 1.28 -6.19 22.03
N TRP A 12 1.02 -5.16 21.23
CA TRP A 12 0.20 -4.03 21.61
C TRP A 12 -1.21 -4.23 21.05
N LEU A 13 -2.19 -4.32 21.92
CA LEU A 13 -3.58 -4.62 21.57
C LEU A 13 -4.44 -3.38 21.56
N MET A 14 -5.14 -3.17 20.46
CA MET A 14 -6.29 -2.27 20.41
C MET A 14 -7.47 -2.98 21.08
N THR A 15 -7.99 -2.39 22.14
CA THR A 15 -9.14 -2.94 22.91
C THR A 15 -10.45 -2.25 22.57
N ALA A 16 -10.38 -0.97 22.20
CA ALA A 16 -11.51 -0.15 21.77
C ALA A 16 -11.00 1.03 20.93
N VAL A 17 -11.91 1.68 20.20
CA VAL A 17 -11.63 2.90 19.43
C VAL A 17 -11.17 4.02 20.36
N ASN A 18 -10.16 4.78 19.95
CA ASN A 18 -9.59 5.90 20.69
C ASN A 18 -9.12 5.57 22.13
N THR A 19 -8.84 4.32 22.38
CA THR A 19 -8.37 3.85 23.69
C THR A 19 -6.89 3.48 23.59
N PRO A 20 -6.02 3.87 24.53
CA PRO A 20 -4.61 3.51 24.50
C PRO A 20 -4.40 2.01 24.31
N LEU A 21 -3.42 1.66 23.50
CA LEU A 21 -3.07 0.26 23.26
C LEU A 21 -2.59 -0.40 24.55
N GLU A 22 -2.96 -1.65 24.76
CA GLU A 22 -2.56 -2.43 25.92
C GLU A 22 -1.48 -3.45 25.55
N ARG A 23 -0.41 -3.49 26.34
CA ARG A 23 0.65 -4.48 26.18
C ARG A 23 0.22 -5.82 26.76
N ALA A 24 0.35 -6.87 25.95
CA ALA A 24 0.02 -8.25 26.37
C ALA A 24 1.13 -9.22 25.99
N ALA A 25 1.36 -10.20 26.87
CA ALA A 25 2.22 -11.35 26.57
C ALA A 25 1.42 -12.41 25.82
N PHE A 26 2.08 -13.14 24.94
CA PHE A 26 1.50 -14.31 24.28
C PHE A 26 2.59 -15.32 23.90
N SER A 27 2.19 -16.54 23.64
CA SER A 27 3.06 -17.59 23.12
C SER A 27 2.88 -17.69 21.61
N ALA A 28 3.95 -17.42 20.86
CA ALA A 28 3.95 -17.55 19.40
C ALA A 28 4.37 -18.96 19.00
N THR A 29 3.47 -19.68 18.34
CA THR A 29 3.69 -21.05 17.89
C THR A 29 3.28 -21.19 16.44
N ALA A 30 4.18 -21.69 15.59
CA ALA A 30 3.88 -21.96 14.19
C ALA A 30 3.17 -23.30 14.03
N GLY A 31 1.98 -23.29 13.44
CA GLY A 31 1.30 -24.48 12.95
C GLY A 31 1.86 -24.97 11.61
N ASP A 32 1.23 -25.99 11.04
CA ASP A 32 1.61 -26.53 9.74
C ASP A 32 1.54 -25.44 8.67
N GLY A 33 2.59 -25.29 7.87
CA GLY A 33 2.70 -24.27 6.83
C GLY A 33 2.94 -22.85 7.34
N GLU A 34 3.04 -22.64 8.64
CA GLU A 34 3.23 -21.32 9.25
C GLU A 34 4.67 -21.11 9.74
N VAL A 35 5.01 -19.85 9.92
CA VAL A 35 6.27 -19.42 10.53
C VAL A 35 6.00 -18.43 11.66
N VAL A 36 6.96 -18.32 12.58
CA VAL A 36 7.05 -17.22 13.53
C VAL A 36 8.11 -16.24 13.03
N VAL A 37 7.73 -14.99 12.83
CA VAL A 37 8.62 -13.91 12.42
C VAL A 37 8.91 -13.03 13.63
N ALA A 38 10.18 -12.88 13.98
CA ALA A 38 10.64 -11.84 14.91
C ALA A 38 10.60 -10.52 14.16
N VAL A 39 9.72 -9.62 14.56
CA VAL A 39 9.46 -8.36 13.86
C VAL A 39 10.66 -7.42 14.02
N ALA A 40 11.26 -7.02 12.90
CA ALA A 40 12.32 -6.01 12.86
C ALA A 40 11.73 -4.60 12.72
N GLY A 41 10.66 -4.46 11.96
CA GLY A 41 9.94 -3.20 11.77
C GLY A 41 8.50 -3.45 11.38
N CYS A 42 7.64 -2.50 11.75
CA CYS A 42 6.26 -2.45 11.31
C CYS A 42 5.85 -1.00 11.09
N GLY A 43 5.52 -0.65 9.85
CA GLY A 43 5.05 0.68 9.50
C GLY A 43 3.66 0.96 10.06
N VAL A 44 3.36 2.25 10.27
CA VAL A 44 2.03 2.74 10.60
C VAL A 44 1.40 3.30 9.34
N CYS A 45 0.26 2.77 8.97
CA CYS A 45 -0.49 3.15 7.77
C CYS A 45 -1.76 3.93 8.14
N HIS A 46 -2.29 4.70 7.20
CA HIS A 46 -3.59 5.37 7.35
C HIS A 46 -4.73 4.40 7.68
N THR A 47 -4.64 3.17 7.19
CA THR A 47 -5.59 2.10 7.51
C THR A 47 -5.62 1.79 9.00
N ASP A 48 -4.45 1.71 9.65
CA ASP A 48 -4.36 1.51 11.10
C ASP A 48 -4.97 2.68 11.86
N LEU A 49 -4.74 3.90 11.39
CA LEU A 49 -5.32 5.11 11.99
C LEU A 49 -6.85 5.12 11.85
N GLY A 50 -7.37 4.65 10.72
CA GLY A 50 -8.80 4.48 10.49
C GLY A 50 -9.43 3.50 11.48
N TYR A 51 -8.79 2.37 11.73
CA TYR A 51 -9.24 1.42 12.76
C TYR A 51 -9.21 2.05 14.16
N PHE A 52 -8.11 2.71 14.49
CA PHE A 52 -7.88 3.23 15.83
C PHE A 52 -8.72 4.47 16.14
N TYR A 53 -8.79 5.44 15.22
CA TYR A 53 -9.45 6.72 15.48
C TYR A 53 -10.89 6.79 14.95
N ASP A 54 -11.15 6.23 13.77
CA ASP A 54 -12.40 6.45 13.04
C ASP A 54 -13.41 5.31 13.21
N GLY A 55 -13.03 4.26 13.93
CA GLY A 55 -13.92 3.13 14.19
C GLY A 55 -14.20 2.29 12.95
N VAL A 56 -13.33 2.32 11.94
CA VAL A 56 -13.42 1.39 10.81
C VAL A 56 -13.36 -0.04 11.35
N ARG A 57 -14.30 -0.87 10.95
CA ARG A 57 -14.43 -2.22 11.48
C ARG A 57 -13.34 -3.15 10.97
N THR A 58 -12.68 -3.86 11.90
CA THR A 58 -11.78 -4.96 11.58
C THR A 58 -12.56 -6.26 11.43
N ASN A 59 -12.05 -7.21 10.62
CA ASN A 59 -12.68 -8.52 10.46
C ASN A 59 -12.46 -9.41 11.69
N HIS A 60 -11.26 -9.36 12.27
CA HIS A 60 -11.00 -10.01 13.56
C HIS A 60 -11.59 -9.16 14.69
N PRO A 61 -12.29 -9.75 15.67
CA PRO A 61 -12.80 -9.00 16.82
C PRO A 61 -11.66 -8.44 17.67
N LEU A 62 -11.95 -7.33 18.39
CA LEU A 62 -11.04 -6.81 19.41
C LEU A 62 -11.00 -7.76 20.63
N PRO A 63 -9.88 -7.86 21.34
CA PRO A 63 -8.64 -7.10 21.15
C PRO A 63 -7.82 -7.60 19.95
N LEU A 64 -7.18 -6.67 19.26
CA LEU A 64 -6.41 -6.94 18.05
C LEU A 64 -5.13 -6.12 18.03
N ALA A 65 -4.00 -6.77 17.75
CA ALA A 65 -2.78 -6.07 17.37
C ALA A 65 -2.92 -5.60 15.92
N LEU A 66 -2.76 -4.29 15.68
CA LEU A 66 -2.75 -3.70 14.35
C LEU A 66 -1.39 -3.87 13.69
N GLY A 67 -1.24 -3.34 12.49
CA GLY A 67 0.02 -3.33 11.74
C GLY A 67 0.09 -4.42 10.67
N HIS A 68 0.33 -3.99 9.42
CA HIS A 68 0.39 -4.87 8.25
C HIS A 68 1.59 -4.60 7.34
N GLU A 69 2.44 -3.64 7.69
CA GLU A 69 3.68 -3.33 6.96
C GLU A 69 4.87 -3.90 7.73
N ILE A 70 5.16 -5.21 7.55
CA ILE A 70 6.00 -5.99 8.44
C ILE A 70 7.24 -6.52 7.72
N SER A 71 8.39 -6.36 8.36
CA SER A 71 9.62 -7.07 8.02
C SER A 71 10.22 -7.73 9.28
N GLY A 72 10.97 -8.79 9.09
CA GLY A 72 11.58 -9.48 10.22
C GLY A 72 12.34 -10.73 9.82
N ARG A 73 12.73 -11.52 10.81
CA ARG A 73 13.44 -12.80 10.63
C ARG A 73 12.59 -13.95 11.09
N VAL A 74 12.58 -15.02 10.32
CA VAL A 74 11.90 -16.26 10.68
C VAL A 74 12.70 -16.96 11.76
N VAL A 75 12.10 -17.11 12.95
CA VAL A 75 12.75 -17.71 14.13
C VAL A 75 12.19 -19.09 14.46
N ALA A 76 11.04 -19.46 13.92
CA ALA A 76 10.47 -20.80 14.02
C ALA A 76 9.62 -21.09 12.79
N ALA A 77 9.53 -22.36 12.42
CA ALA A 77 8.76 -22.80 11.27
C ALA A 77 8.03 -24.09 11.62
N GLY A 78 6.75 -24.17 11.23
CA GLY A 78 5.97 -25.41 11.31
C GLY A 78 6.29 -26.36 10.15
N ALA A 79 5.64 -27.52 10.18
CA ALA A 79 5.79 -28.53 9.14
C ALA A 79 5.41 -27.95 7.76
N GLY A 80 6.27 -28.16 6.77
CA GLY A 80 6.08 -27.67 5.40
C GLY A 80 6.54 -26.21 5.16
N ALA A 81 7.06 -25.53 6.19
CA ALA A 81 7.59 -24.17 6.10
C ALA A 81 9.06 -24.06 6.55
N GLU A 82 9.74 -25.18 6.75
CA GLU A 82 11.11 -25.24 7.33
C GLU A 82 12.14 -24.51 6.46
N GLN A 83 11.92 -24.39 5.16
CA GLN A 83 12.80 -23.66 4.23
C GLN A 83 12.94 -22.17 4.56
N TRP A 84 12.01 -21.63 5.32
CA TRP A 84 12.02 -20.23 5.73
C TRP A 84 12.86 -19.95 6.98
N LEU A 85 13.19 -20.96 7.76
CA LEU A 85 13.88 -20.79 9.04
C LEU A 85 15.21 -20.03 8.85
N GLY A 86 15.40 -18.98 9.64
CA GLY A 86 16.60 -18.12 9.62
C GLY A 86 16.61 -17.06 8.53
N LYS A 87 15.63 -17.04 7.64
CA LYS A 87 15.57 -16.05 6.55
C LYS A 87 15.02 -14.71 7.03
N SER A 88 15.54 -13.64 6.44
CA SER A 88 14.97 -12.30 6.55
C SER A 88 13.88 -12.14 5.50
N VAL A 89 12.75 -11.61 5.91
CA VAL A 89 11.53 -11.57 5.07
C VAL A 89 10.76 -10.26 5.21
N ILE A 90 10.01 -9.95 4.15
CA ILE A 90 8.87 -9.05 4.21
C ILE A 90 7.60 -9.92 4.23
N VAL A 91 6.68 -9.60 5.12
CA VAL A 91 5.37 -10.24 5.19
C VAL A 91 4.40 -9.42 4.34
N PRO A 92 3.88 -9.95 3.22
CA PRO A 92 2.92 -9.22 2.40
C PRO A 92 1.68 -8.81 3.20
N ALA A 93 1.18 -7.62 2.95
CA ALA A 93 -0.02 -7.10 3.63
C ALA A 93 -1.28 -7.92 3.32
N VAL A 94 -1.33 -8.54 2.14
CA VAL A 94 -2.38 -9.46 1.74
C VAL A 94 -1.79 -10.85 1.56
N LEU A 95 -2.30 -11.81 2.33
CA LEU A 95 -1.87 -13.21 2.32
C LEU A 95 -2.98 -14.08 1.72
N PRO A 96 -2.95 -14.36 0.40
CA PRO A 96 -3.97 -15.18 -0.25
C PRO A 96 -3.83 -16.66 0.15
N CYS A 97 -4.94 -17.43 0.06
CA CYS A 97 -4.92 -18.86 0.42
C CYS A 97 -4.15 -19.74 -0.58
N GLY A 98 -4.00 -19.29 -1.83
CA GLY A 98 -3.27 -20.00 -2.88
C GLY A 98 -4.03 -21.12 -3.57
N GLU A 99 -5.21 -21.50 -3.10
CA GLU A 99 -5.93 -22.69 -3.57
C GLU A 99 -7.36 -22.44 -4.04
N CYS A 100 -7.97 -21.28 -3.72
CA CYS A 100 -9.30 -20.95 -4.24
C CYS A 100 -9.29 -20.66 -5.74
N ASP A 101 -10.47 -20.59 -6.34
CA ASP A 101 -10.62 -20.29 -7.76
C ASP A 101 -9.94 -18.98 -8.19
N LEU A 102 -10.01 -17.95 -7.36
CA LEU A 102 -9.38 -16.67 -7.63
C LEU A 102 -7.85 -16.77 -7.59
N CYS A 103 -7.29 -17.43 -6.59
CA CYS A 103 -5.85 -17.67 -6.50
C CYS A 103 -5.32 -18.46 -7.70
N ARG A 104 -6.03 -19.51 -8.13
CA ARG A 104 -5.66 -20.33 -9.30
C ARG A 104 -5.68 -19.53 -10.60
N ARG A 105 -6.46 -18.45 -10.66
CA ARG A 105 -6.54 -17.54 -11.81
C ARG A 105 -5.55 -16.37 -11.71
N GLY A 106 -4.63 -16.37 -10.74
CA GLY A 106 -3.70 -15.27 -10.53
C GLY A 106 -4.31 -14.02 -9.89
N LEU A 107 -5.47 -14.14 -9.27
CA LEU A 107 -6.21 -13.03 -8.65
C LEU A 107 -6.14 -13.12 -7.12
N GLY A 108 -4.94 -13.37 -6.58
CA GLY A 108 -4.73 -13.57 -5.15
C GLY A 108 -5.10 -12.37 -4.29
N THR A 109 -4.99 -11.14 -4.80
CA THR A 109 -5.38 -9.94 -4.05
C THR A 109 -6.85 -9.90 -3.67
N ILE A 110 -7.70 -10.56 -4.43
CA ILE A 110 -9.14 -10.67 -4.16
C ILE A 110 -9.55 -12.06 -3.68
N CYS A 111 -8.60 -12.84 -3.17
CA CYS A 111 -8.86 -14.13 -2.56
C CYS A 111 -9.93 -14.00 -1.46
N ARG A 112 -10.95 -14.86 -1.48
CA ARG A 112 -12.03 -14.85 -0.47
C ARG A 112 -11.54 -15.21 0.92
N ASN A 113 -10.43 -15.94 1.01
CA ASN A 113 -9.84 -16.42 2.26
C ASN A 113 -8.54 -15.67 2.58
N GLN A 114 -8.33 -14.48 2.00
CA GLN A 114 -7.15 -13.69 2.26
C GLN A 114 -7.04 -13.30 3.74
N LYS A 115 -5.83 -13.24 4.23
CA LYS A 115 -5.50 -12.79 5.58
C LYS A 115 -4.69 -11.52 5.50
N MET A 116 -5.18 -10.46 6.15
CA MET A 116 -4.45 -9.21 6.30
C MET A 116 -4.06 -9.06 7.77
N PRO A 117 -2.77 -9.07 8.11
CA PRO A 117 -2.32 -8.77 9.47
C PRO A 117 -2.88 -7.44 9.96
N GLY A 118 -3.31 -7.38 11.21
CA GLY A 118 -3.93 -6.18 11.76
C GLY A 118 -5.37 -5.93 11.33
N ASN A 119 -5.99 -6.87 10.61
CA ASN A 119 -7.39 -6.83 10.23
C ASN A 119 -8.06 -8.20 10.41
N ASP A 120 -7.60 -9.21 9.67
CA ASP A 120 -8.16 -10.58 9.74
C ASP A 120 -7.48 -11.43 10.81
N ILE A 121 -6.22 -11.15 11.10
CA ILE A 121 -5.38 -11.83 12.08
C ILE A 121 -4.60 -10.78 12.88
N GLN A 122 -3.98 -11.21 13.97
CA GLN A 122 -3.11 -10.37 14.78
C GLN A 122 -1.99 -9.77 13.93
N GLY A 123 -1.72 -8.48 14.08
CA GLY A 123 -0.77 -7.73 13.26
C GLY A 123 0.63 -7.59 13.84
N GLY A 124 1.41 -6.73 13.23
CA GLY A 124 2.83 -6.56 13.44
C GLY A 124 3.24 -5.57 14.54
N PHE A 125 2.29 -4.90 15.21
CA PHE A 125 2.64 -4.11 16.42
C PHE A 125 2.91 -5.07 17.58
N ALA A 126 3.92 -5.87 17.40
CA ALA A 126 4.30 -6.98 18.25
C ALA A 126 5.80 -7.28 18.14
N SER A 127 6.34 -8.04 19.09
CA SER A 127 7.70 -8.57 18.99
C SER A 127 7.79 -9.71 17.95
N HIS A 128 6.71 -10.47 17.80
CA HIS A 128 6.61 -11.61 16.90
C HIS A 128 5.22 -11.69 16.28
N ILE A 129 5.17 -12.30 15.09
CA ILE A 129 3.91 -12.58 14.39
C ILE A 129 3.93 -13.99 13.83
N VAL A 130 2.77 -14.67 13.87
CA VAL A 130 2.59 -15.98 13.25
C VAL A 130 1.83 -15.78 11.93
N VAL A 131 2.44 -16.19 10.83
CA VAL A 131 1.88 -16.02 9.48
C VAL A 131 2.14 -17.27 8.63
N PRO A 132 1.36 -17.49 7.56
CA PRO A 132 1.70 -18.50 6.57
C PRO A 132 3.09 -18.26 5.97
N GLY A 133 3.87 -19.32 5.81
CA GLY A 133 5.18 -19.24 5.12
C GLY A 133 5.03 -18.98 3.63
N ARG A 134 3.90 -19.42 3.06
CA ARG A 134 3.61 -19.15 1.66
C ARG A 134 3.41 -17.65 1.41
N GLY A 135 4.03 -17.15 0.35
CA GLY A 135 3.92 -15.76 -0.07
C GLY A 135 4.92 -14.82 0.58
N LEU A 136 5.71 -15.27 1.54
CA LEU A 136 6.77 -14.44 2.11
C LEU A 136 7.77 -13.98 1.03
N CYS A 137 8.26 -12.77 1.15
CA CYS A 137 9.31 -12.24 0.30
C CYS A 137 10.65 -12.30 1.03
N GLU A 138 11.61 -13.08 0.51
CA GLU A 138 12.95 -13.15 1.07
C GLU A 138 13.72 -11.85 0.82
N VAL A 139 14.41 -11.36 1.83
CA VAL A 139 15.23 -10.15 1.79
C VAL A 139 16.70 -10.50 1.90
N ASP A 140 17.50 -10.05 0.94
CA ASP A 140 18.95 -10.13 1.00
C ASP A 140 19.50 -8.95 1.81
N GLU A 141 19.86 -9.19 3.07
CA GLU A 141 20.38 -8.13 3.97
C GLU A 141 21.72 -7.57 3.50
N ALA A 142 22.52 -8.32 2.76
CA ALA A 142 23.78 -7.81 2.20
C ALA A 142 23.52 -6.75 1.11
N ARG A 143 22.46 -6.92 0.31
CA ARG A 143 22.03 -5.91 -0.66
C ARG A 143 21.46 -4.68 0.03
N LEU A 144 20.68 -4.85 1.11
CA LEU A 144 20.19 -3.73 1.91
C LEU A 144 21.34 -2.90 2.48
N ALA A 145 22.33 -3.55 3.07
CA ALA A 145 23.50 -2.87 3.64
C ALA A 145 24.25 -2.05 2.58
N LYS A 146 24.42 -2.57 1.36
CA LYS A 146 25.02 -1.83 0.24
C LYS A 146 24.20 -0.60 -0.15
N ALA A 147 22.90 -0.64 0.01
CA ALA A 147 22.00 0.49 -0.25
C ALA A 147 21.88 1.44 0.96
N GLY A 148 22.55 1.15 2.07
CA GLY A 148 22.43 1.91 3.30
C GLY A 148 21.09 1.74 4.03
N LEU A 149 20.41 0.62 3.80
CA LEU A 149 19.11 0.31 4.39
C LEU A 149 19.21 -0.84 5.40
N THR A 150 18.30 -0.84 6.36
CA THR A 150 18.12 -1.90 7.34
C THR A 150 16.89 -2.75 7.04
N LEU A 151 16.83 -3.94 7.62
CA LEU A 151 15.65 -4.80 7.52
C LEU A 151 14.39 -4.11 8.07
N ALA A 152 14.52 -3.34 9.15
CA ALA A 152 13.39 -2.60 9.73
C ALA A 152 12.81 -1.56 8.77
N GLU A 153 13.66 -0.84 8.05
CA GLU A 153 13.24 0.23 7.13
C GLU A 153 12.47 -0.30 5.93
N VAL A 154 12.72 -1.52 5.48
CA VAL A 154 12.02 -2.11 4.33
C VAL A 154 10.65 -2.70 4.67
N SER A 155 10.21 -2.59 5.91
CA SER A 155 8.83 -2.98 6.30
C SER A 155 7.77 -2.30 5.44
N ILE A 156 8.00 -1.07 5.02
CA ILE A 156 7.10 -0.29 4.17
C ILE A 156 6.87 -0.91 2.78
N VAL A 157 7.75 -1.79 2.33
CA VAL A 157 7.57 -2.50 1.05
C VAL A 157 6.25 -3.29 1.07
N ALA A 158 5.84 -3.79 2.24
CA ALA A 158 4.64 -4.61 2.39
C ALA A 158 3.34 -3.91 1.97
N ASP A 159 3.27 -2.58 1.97
CA ASP A 159 2.08 -1.85 1.54
C ASP A 159 2.42 -0.52 0.85
N ALA A 160 3.11 0.39 1.55
CA ALA A 160 3.33 1.74 1.05
C ALA A 160 4.05 1.78 -0.31
N LEU A 161 4.90 0.80 -0.61
CA LEU A 161 5.60 0.67 -1.88
C LEU A 161 4.85 -0.23 -2.87
N THR A 162 4.43 -1.42 -2.45
CA THR A 162 3.84 -2.43 -3.35
C THR A 162 2.44 -2.08 -3.80
N THR A 163 1.65 -1.41 -2.98
CA THR A 163 0.30 -0.95 -3.35
C THR A 163 0.36 0.02 -4.54
N PRO A 164 1.15 1.12 -4.52
CA PRO A 164 1.29 1.97 -5.70
C PRO A 164 2.01 1.28 -6.87
N TYR A 165 2.94 0.36 -6.60
CA TYR A 165 3.56 -0.44 -7.66
C TYR A 165 2.51 -1.21 -8.46
N GLN A 166 1.60 -1.89 -7.79
CA GLN A 166 0.50 -2.61 -8.42
C GLN A 166 -0.43 -1.66 -9.20
N ALA A 167 -0.74 -0.50 -8.63
CA ALA A 167 -1.60 0.48 -9.26
C ALA A 167 -0.98 1.02 -10.56
N VAL A 168 0.29 1.39 -10.54
CA VAL A 168 1.03 1.89 -11.71
C VAL A 168 1.12 0.82 -12.80
N ARG A 169 1.43 -0.42 -12.41
CA ARG A 169 1.52 -1.55 -13.34
C ARG A 169 0.18 -1.85 -14.00
N ARG A 170 -0.90 -1.91 -13.22
CA ARG A 170 -2.26 -2.18 -13.74
C ARG A 170 -2.79 -1.07 -14.64
N ALA A 171 -2.42 0.17 -14.35
CA ALA A 171 -2.82 1.30 -15.18
C ALA A 171 -2.16 1.29 -16.56
N GLY A 172 -0.99 0.67 -16.70
CA GLY A 172 -0.27 0.59 -17.97
C GLY A 172 0.62 1.81 -18.23
N VAL A 173 1.14 2.46 -17.19
CA VAL A 173 2.12 3.55 -17.35
C VAL A 173 3.32 3.06 -18.13
N ARG A 174 3.76 3.86 -19.09
CA ARG A 174 4.85 3.54 -20.02
C ARG A 174 5.70 4.78 -20.28
N PRO A 175 6.89 4.62 -20.89
CA PRO A 175 7.72 5.77 -21.28
C PRO A 175 6.96 6.79 -22.12
N GLY A 176 7.11 8.06 -21.78
CA GLY A 176 6.41 9.17 -22.43
C GLY A 176 5.03 9.48 -21.86
N SER A 177 4.54 8.74 -20.87
CA SER A 177 3.26 9.01 -20.21
C SER A 177 3.31 10.27 -19.35
N LEU A 178 2.15 10.90 -19.19
CA LEU A 178 1.90 11.89 -18.14
C LEU A 178 1.10 11.22 -17.03
N ALA A 179 1.63 11.24 -15.82
CA ALA A 179 0.97 10.74 -14.63
C ALA A 179 0.68 11.88 -13.65
N VAL A 180 -0.46 11.82 -13.00
CA VAL A 180 -0.88 12.77 -11.97
C VAL A 180 -1.16 12.00 -10.69
N VAL A 181 -0.50 12.37 -9.61
CA VAL A 181 -0.69 11.73 -8.30
C VAL A 181 -1.30 12.74 -7.33
N ILE A 182 -2.45 12.40 -6.78
CA ILE A 182 -3.14 13.20 -5.77
C ILE A 182 -2.86 12.61 -4.40
N GLY A 183 -2.25 13.40 -3.53
CA GLY A 183 -1.70 12.98 -2.25
C GLY A 183 -0.24 12.57 -2.38
N ALA A 184 0.67 13.39 -1.86
CA ALA A 184 2.12 13.20 -1.93
C ALA A 184 2.72 12.66 -0.63
N GLY A 185 1.89 12.09 0.25
CA GLY A 185 2.32 11.39 1.48
C GLY A 185 2.87 10.00 1.17
N GLY A 186 2.92 9.09 2.17
CA GLY A 186 3.55 7.77 2.06
C GLY A 186 3.28 7.04 0.74
N VAL A 187 2.08 6.52 0.54
CA VAL A 187 1.68 5.78 -0.68
C VAL A 187 1.81 6.66 -1.93
N GLY A 188 1.33 7.90 -1.87
CA GLY A 188 1.40 8.82 -3.00
C GLY A 188 2.82 9.22 -3.37
N GLY A 189 3.70 9.42 -2.39
CA GLY A 189 5.11 9.69 -2.62
C GLY A 189 5.81 8.55 -3.35
N TYR A 190 5.56 7.31 -2.97
CA TYR A 190 6.08 6.15 -3.70
C TYR A 190 5.43 5.98 -5.07
N CYS A 191 4.15 6.29 -5.20
CA CYS A 191 3.47 6.30 -6.51
C CYS A 191 4.17 7.23 -7.50
N VAL A 192 4.54 8.44 -7.08
CA VAL A 192 5.31 9.39 -7.90
C VAL A 192 6.63 8.76 -8.37
N GLN A 193 7.38 8.18 -7.45
CA GLN A 193 8.69 7.60 -7.75
C GLN A 193 8.58 6.39 -8.70
N ILE A 194 7.60 5.53 -8.48
CA ILE A 194 7.35 4.34 -9.30
C ILE A 194 6.87 4.74 -10.70
N ALA A 195 5.96 5.69 -10.82
CA ALA A 195 5.49 6.19 -12.10
C ALA A 195 6.64 6.81 -12.91
N ARG A 196 7.50 7.59 -12.26
CA ARG A 196 8.71 8.12 -12.88
C ARG A 196 9.65 7.01 -13.34
N ALA A 197 9.91 6.02 -12.50
CA ALA A 197 10.75 4.86 -12.86
C ALA A 197 10.18 4.08 -14.04
N SER A 198 8.86 4.13 -14.24
CA SER A 198 8.17 3.52 -15.39
C SER A 198 8.22 4.39 -16.66
N GLY A 199 8.87 5.55 -16.61
CA GLY A 199 9.10 6.44 -17.74
C GLY A 199 8.10 7.58 -17.88
N ALA A 200 7.22 7.81 -16.92
CA ALA A 200 6.29 8.94 -16.93
C ALA A 200 6.96 10.22 -16.43
N GLN A 201 6.48 11.38 -16.91
CA GLN A 201 6.63 12.62 -16.18
C GLN A 201 5.44 12.78 -15.24
N VAL A 202 5.73 13.18 -14.00
CA VAL A 202 4.75 13.10 -12.91
C VAL A 202 4.45 14.47 -12.35
N VAL A 203 3.15 14.76 -12.26
CA VAL A 203 2.59 15.91 -11.54
C VAL A 203 2.11 15.43 -10.18
N ALA A 204 2.54 16.06 -9.11
CA ALA A 204 2.08 15.79 -7.76
C ALA A 204 1.16 16.91 -7.25
N ILE A 205 0.04 16.53 -6.65
CA ILE A 205 -0.95 17.44 -6.06
C ILE A 205 -1.10 17.10 -4.59
N ASP A 206 -0.99 18.10 -3.73
CA ASP A 206 -1.21 17.95 -2.28
C ASP A 206 -1.70 19.29 -1.70
N VAL A 207 -2.13 19.27 -0.47
CA VAL A 207 -2.50 20.46 0.32
C VAL A 207 -1.34 20.98 1.18
N ASP A 208 -0.27 20.21 1.28
CA ASP A 208 0.88 20.46 2.17
C ASP A 208 2.12 20.81 1.33
N ASP A 209 2.55 22.08 1.43
CA ASP A 209 3.71 22.57 0.69
C ASP A 209 5.01 21.83 1.07
N ALA A 210 5.16 21.39 2.31
CA ALA A 210 6.34 20.63 2.74
C ALA A 210 6.43 19.27 2.05
N LYS A 211 5.30 18.57 1.91
CA LYS A 211 5.23 17.30 1.16
C LYS A 211 5.51 17.52 -0.32
N LEU A 212 5.00 18.59 -0.90
CA LEU A 212 5.24 18.95 -2.30
C LEU A 212 6.72 19.26 -2.55
N ALA A 213 7.37 20.04 -1.66
CA ALA A 213 8.79 20.32 -1.75
C ALA A 213 9.64 19.03 -1.67
N ALA A 214 9.30 18.13 -0.76
CA ALA A 214 9.99 16.85 -0.62
C ALA A 214 9.86 15.98 -1.88
N ILE A 215 8.65 15.86 -2.43
CA ILE A 215 8.43 14.98 -3.59
C ILE A 215 9.00 15.59 -4.88
N ALA A 216 9.17 16.91 -4.98
CA ALA A 216 9.86 17.54 -6.08
C ALA A 216 11.32 17.06 -6.19
N GLU A 217 11.98 16.81 -5.07
CA GLU A 217 13.34 16.26 -5.02
C GLU A 217 13.39 14.77 -5.38
N HIS A 218 12.27 14.08 -5.32
CA HIS A 218 12.15 12.63 -5.52
C HIS A 218 11.34 12.22 -6.75
N GLY A 219 11.13 13.12 -7.69
CA GLY A 219 10.62 12.71 -8.99
C GLY A 219 9.39 13.42 -9.52
N ALA A 220 8.74 14.30 -8.77
CA ALA A 220 7.70 15.14 -9.32
C ALA A 220 8.30 16.24 -10.19
N ALA A 221 7.87 16.30 -11.45
CA ALA A 221 8.30 17.33 -12.38
C ALA A 221 7.52 18.64 -12.24
N LEU A 222 6.30 18.56 -11.71
CA LEU A 222 5.43 19.68 -11.38
C LEU A 222 4.72 19.37 -10.06
N THR A 223 4.64 20.36 -9.18
CA THR A 223 3.87 20.28 -7.94
C THR A 223 2.80 21.35 -7.88
N LEU A 224 1.61 21.00 -7.46
CA LEU A 224 0.45 21.89 -7.38
C LEU A 224 -0.21 21.77 -6.02
N ASN A 225 -0.49 22.91 -5.37
CA ASN A 225 -1.19 22.94 -4.09
C ASN A 225 -2.69 23.16 -4.29
N SER A 226 -3.50 22.17 -3.95
CA SER A 226 -4.95 22.21 -4.13
C SER A 226 -5.70 23.09 -3.12
N ARG A 227 -5.03 23.66 -2.13
CA ARG A 227 -5.59 24.74 -1.31
C ARG A 227 -5.48 26.11 -1.99
N GLN A 228 -4.50 26.29 -2.86
CA GLN A 228 -4.22 27.55 -3.54
C GLN A 228 -4.86 27.60 -4.93
N LEU A 229 -5.09 26.44 -5.54
CA LEU A 229 -5.65 26.29 -6.88
C LEU A 229 -6.93 25.47 -6.82
N ASP A 230 -7.99 25.95 -7.48
CA ASP A 230 -9.20 25.17 -7.69
C ASP A 230 -9.01 24.11 -8.80
N GLY A 231 -10.01 23.25 -9.00
CA GLY A 231 -9.92 22.17 -9.97
C GLY A 231 -9.67 22.64 -11.41
N ARG A 232 -10.21 23.78 -11.80
CA ARG A 232 -9.98 24.39 -13.13
C ARG A 232 -8.53 24.86 -13.28
N ALA A 233 -8.02 25.54 -12.28
CA ALA A 233 -6.64 26.05 -12.28
C ALA A 233 -5.64 24.91 -12.27
N ILE A 234 -5.90 23.84 -11.52
CA ILE A 234 -5.08 22.61 -11.53
C ILE A 234 -5.05 22.00 -12.93
N LYS A 235 -6.20 21.78 -13.53
CA LYS A 235 -6.29 21.19 -14.88
C LYS A 235 -5.57 22.06 -15.92
N ALA A 236 -5.78 23.36 -15.87
CA ALA A 236 -5.11 24.32 -16.77
C ALA A 236 -3.58 24.27 -16.62
N ALA A 237 -3.07 24.19 -15.38
CA ALA A 237 -1.63 24.08 -15.12
C ALA A 237 -1.05 22.78 -15.69
N ILE A 238 -1.77 21.66 -15.59
CA ILE A 238 -1.33 20.37 -16.15
C ILE A 238 -1.35 20.40 -17.68
N VAL A 239 -2.39 20.97 -18.29
CA VAL A 239 -2.48 21.14 -19.75
C VAL A 239 -1.31 21.97 -20.26
N ASP A 240 -0.99 23.09 -19.61
CA ASP A 240 0.14 23.94 -19.97
C ASP A 240 1.48 23.21 -19.83
N PHE A 241 1.66 22.49 -18.73
CA PHE A 241 2.85 21.66 -18.49
C PHE A 241 3.01 20.59 -19.59
N ALA A 242 1.93 19.89 -19.95
CA ALA A 242 1.95 18.89 -21.01
C ALA A 242 2.38 19.50 -22.34
N ARG A 243 1.79 20.64 -22.71
CA ARG A 243 2.12 21.34 -23.94
C ARG A 243 3.60 21.78 -23.99
N LYS A 244 4.10 22.35 -22.91
CA LYS A 244 5.50 22.82 -22.82
C LYS A 244 6.53 21.71 -22.86
N ASN A 245 6.15 20.49 -22.42
CA ASN A 245 7.06 19.35 -22.32
C ASN A 245 6.83 18.28 -23.39
N GLY A 246 6.01 18.56 -24.39
CA GLY A 246 5.71 17.59 -25.46
C GLY A 246 5.02 16.33 -24.98
N LEU A 247 4.23 16.42 -23.92
CA LEU A 247 3.49 15.30 -23.33
C LEU A 247 2.08 15.21 -23.91
N PRO A 248 1.44 14.04 -23.84
CA PRO A 248 0.09 13.86 -24.33
C PRO A 248 -0.94 14.77 -23.65
N SER A 249 -1.89 15.29 -24.41
CA SER A 249 -3.08 15.99 -23.91
C SER A 249 -4.24 15.04 -23.60
N THR A 250 -4.07 13.76 -23.91
CA THR A 250 -5.01 12.66 -23.70
C THR A 250 -4.31 11.55 -22.93
N GLU A 251 -5.09 10.53 -22.52
CA GLU A 251 -4.54 9.29 -21.92
C GLU A 251 -3.70 9.55 -20.65
N TRP A 252 -4.08 10.53 -19.86
CA TRP A 252 -3.42 10.77 -18.58
C TRP A 252 -3.67 9.60 -17.62
N PHE A 253 -2.66 9.28 -16.81
CA PHE A 253 -2.74 8.32 -15.72
C PHE A 253 -2.89 9.07 -14.41
N ILE A 254 -4.06 8.97 -13.78
CA ILE A 254 -4.42 9.72 -12.58
C ILE A 254 -4.51 8.75 -11.41
N PHE A 255 -3.73 8.98 -10.36
CA PHE A 255 -3.70 8.12 -9.17
C PHE A 255 -4.22 8.90 -7.97
N GLU A 256 -5.37 8.48 -7.44
CA GLU A 256 -5.92 9.05 -6.22
C GLU A 256 -5.33 8.31 -5.02
N CYS A 257 -4.35 8.92 -4.35
CA CYS A 257 -3.62 8.36 -3.22
C CYS A 257 -3.89 9.08 -1.90
N SER A 258 -4.68 10.14 -1.90
CA SER A 258 -4.97 10.92 -0.69
C SER A 258 -5.94 10.22 0.26
N GLY A 259 -6.84 9.41 -0.26
CA GLY A 259 -7.92 8.80 0.51
C GLY A 259 -8.85 9.84 1.14
N THR A 260 -9.14 10.93 0.42
CA THR A 260 -10.03 12.00 0.86
C THR A 260 -11.10 12.31 -0.18
N ALA A 261 -12.27 12.77 0.26
CA ALA A 261 -13.32 13.20 -0.64
C ALA A 261 -12.86 14.34 -1.58
N PRO A 262 -12.20 15.41 -1.09
CA PRO A 262 -11.66 16.44 -1.97
C PRO A 262 -10.65 15.90 -2.99
N GLY A 263 -9.79 14.97 -2.59
CA GLY A 263 -8.82 14.33 -3.49
C GLY A 263 -9.51 13.52 -4.59
N GLN A 264 -10.55 12.77 -4.25
CA GLN A 264 -11.33 12.00 -5.22
C GLN A 264 -12.05 12.91 -6.22
N LEU A 265 -12.61 14.02 -5.75
CA LEU A 265 -13.26 15.02 -6.63
C LEU A 265 -12.24 15.68 -7.56
N THR A 266 -11.07 16.03 -7.07
CA THR A 266 -9.98 16.58 -7.88
C THR A 266 -9.55 15.57 -8.95
N ALA A 267 -9.34 14.33 -8.57
CA ALA A 267 -8.93 13.25 -9.49
C ALA A 267 -9.94 13.06 -10.61
N PHE A 268 -11.21 12.97 -10.28
CA PHE A 268 -12.28 12.79 -11.26
C PHE A 268 -12.41 14.00 -12.20
N GLY A 269 -12.22 15.22 -11.67
CA GLY A 269 -12.24 16.45 -12.44
C GLY A 269 -11.07 16.59 -13.43
N LEU A 270 -10.03 15.78 -13.33
CA LEU A 270 -8.87 15.77 -14.22
C LEU A 270 -9.03 14.83 -15.43
N LEU A 271 -10.15 14.13 -15.55
CA LEU A 271 -10.38 13.23 -16.68
C LEU A 271 -10.23 14.00 -18.01
N VAL A 272 -9.47 13.40 -18.90
CA VAL A 272 -9.32 13.76 -20.31
C VAL A 272 -9.62 12.54 -21.18
N HIS A 273 -9.71 12.71 -22.47
CA HIS A 273 -9.99 11.60 -23.39
C HIS A 273 -8.98 10.47 -23.22
N GLY A 274 -9.48 9.26 -23.01
CA GLY A 274 -8.68 8.06 -22.82
C GLY A 274 -7.96 7.97 -21.47
N ALA A 275 -8.28 8.81 -20.49
CA ALA A 275 -7.64 8.80 -19.18
C ALA A 275 -7.92 7.51 -18.42
N THR A 276 -6.99 7.15 -17.54
CA THR A 276 -7.15 6.07 -16.55
C THR A 276 -7.08 6.68 -15.16
N LEU A 277 -8.16 6.56 -14.41
CA LEU A 277 -8.21 6.94 -12.99
C LEU A 277 -8.05 5.71 -12.13
N SER A 278 -6.98 5.66 -11.36
CA SER A 278 -6.71 4.58 -10.40
C SER A 278 -7.02 5.07 -8.99
N VAL A 279 -7.95 4.38 -8.31
CA VAL A 279 -8.32 4.66 -6.93
C VAL A 279 -7.46 3.78 -6.03
N VAL A 280 -6.62 4.41 -5.23
CA VAL A 280 -5.63 3.76 -4.36
C VAL A 280 -5.91 4.08 -2.89
N GLY A 281 -6.22 5.33 -2.58
CA GLY A 281 -6.58 5.77 -1.23
C GLY A 281 -7.99 5.34 -0.84
N PHE A 282 -8.21 5.12 0.46
CA PHE A 282 -9.51 4.74 1.00
C PHE A 282 -10.12 5.87 1.85
N THR A 283 -11.41 6.09 1.70
CA THR A 283 -12.24 6.89 2.61
C THR A 283 -13.63 6.30 2.71
N MET A 284 -14.29 6.46 3.86
CA MET A 284 -15.71 6.15 4.05
C MET A 284 -16.61 7.27 3.51
N ASP A 285 -16.05 8.42 3.19
CA ASP A 285 -16.82 9.57 2.69
C ASP A 285 -17.39 9.25 1.31
N LYS A 286 -18.53 9.83 1.04
CA LYS A 286 -19.20 9.74 -0.27
C LYS A 286 -18.86 10.98 -1.09
N VAL A 287 -18.67 10.78 -2.39
CA VAL A 287 -18.50 11.87 -3.34
C VAL A 287 -19.62 11.86 -4.36
N GLU A 288 -20.05 13.07 -4.76
CA GLU A 288 -21.00 13.23 -5.85
C GLU A 288 -20.26 13.58 -7.13
N ILE A 289 -20.37 12.71 -8.13
CA ILE A 289 -19.71 12.85 -9.43
C ILE A 289 -20.70 12.61 -10.57
N ARG A 290 -20.40 13.20 -11.71
CA ARG A 290 -21.10 12.86 -12.96
C ARG A 290 -20.46 11.62 -13.57
N LEU A 291 -20.98 10.45 -13.24
CA LEU A 291 -20.41 9.16 -13.69
C LEU A 291 -20.30 9.08 -15.21
N SER A 292 -21.25 9.68 -15.95
CA SER A 292 -21.22 9.69 -17.42
C SER A 292 -20.03 10.43 -18.04
N ASN A 293 -19.21 11.14 -17.26
CA ASN A 293 -17.95 11.68 -17.75
C ASN A 293 -16.95 10.56 -18.12
N LEU A 294 -17.03 9.41 -17.49
CA LEU A 294 -16.23 8.24 -17.95
C LEU A 294 -16.58 7.86 -19.38
N MET A 295 -17.87 7.83 -19.72
CA MET A 295 -18.33 7.57 -21.08
C MET A 295 -17.90 8.69 -22.03
N ALA A 296 -18.10 9.94 -21.64
CA ALA A 296 -17.82 11.11 -22.51
C ALA A 296 -16.34 11.21 -22.86
N PHE A 297 -15.45 10.80 -21.98
CA PHE A 297 -14.00 10.80 -22.22
C PHE A 297 -13.45 9.46 -22.69
N ASP A 298 -14.28 8.44 -22.88
CA ASP A 298 -13.82 7.07 -23.14
C ASP A 298 -12.73 6.67 -22.14
N ALA A 299 -12.94 7.03 -20.87
CA ALA A 299 -12.00 6.88 -19.76
C ALA A 299 -12.31 5.62 -18.95
N ARG A 300 -11.32 5.20 -18.15
CA ARG A 300 -11.41 4.06 -17.23
C ARG A 300 -11.25 4.51 -15.80
N ALA A 301 -11.97 3.85 -14.89
CA ALA A 301 -11.73 3.96 -13.45
C ALA A 301 -11.40 2.56 -12.91
N ILE A 302 -10.31 2.43 -12.18
CA ILE A 302 -9.79 1.15 -11.69
C ILE A 302 -9.60 1.26 -10.17
N GLY A 303 -10.26 0.37 -9.42
CA GLY A 303 -9.97 0.17 -8.00
C GLY A 303 -8.74 -0.72 -7.81
N ASN A 304 -7.96 -0.43 -6.77
CA ASN A 304 -6.76 -1.20 -6.44
C ASN A 304 -6.82 -1.67 -4.99
N TRP A 305 -6.56 -2.97 -4.79
CA TRP A 305 -6.49 -3.59 -3.49
C TRP A 305 -5.18 -4.35 -3.36
N GLY A 306 -4.25 -3.78 -2.57
CA GLY A 306 -2.97 -4.43 -2.27
C GLY A 306 -2.12 -4.75 -3.50
N CYS A 307 -1.25 -5.71 -3.32
CA CYS A 307 -0.38 -6.24 -4.36
C CYS A 307 -0.22 -7.77 -4.16
N PRO A 308 -0.30 -8.57 -5.22
CA PRO A 308 -0.04 -10.01 -5.09
C PRO A 308 1.39 -10.27 -4.60
N PRO A 309 1.61 -11.25 -3.69
CA PRO A 309 2.94 -11.55 -3.16
C PRO A 309 4.00 -11.86 -4.22
N GLU A 310 3.61 -12.42 -5.35
CA GLU A 310 4.53 -12.75 -6.45
C GLU A 310 5.19 -11.53 -7.10
N PHE A 311 4.70 -10.32 -6.82
CA PHE A 311 5.29 -9.08 -7.34
C PHE A 311 6.12 -8.29 -6.33
N TYR A 312 6.31 -8.85 -5.15
CA TYR A 312 7.16 -8.25 -4.11
C TYR A 312 8.65 -8.31 -4.47
#